data_de195de5bfa7c7c6c8c3e09a51a55d39
#
_entry.id   de195de5bfa7c7c6c8c3e09a51a55d39
#
_cell.length_a   1.000
_cell.length_b   1.000
_cell.length_c   1.000
_cell.angle_alpha   90.00
_cell.angle_beta   90.00
_cell.angle_gamma   90.00
#
_symmetry.space_group_name_H-M   'P 1'
#
loop_
_entity.id
_entity.type
_entity.pdbx_description
1 polymer ?
#
loop_
_entity_poly.entity_id
_entity_poly.type
_entity_poly.pdbx_seq_one_letter_code
_entity_poly.pdbx_strand_id
1 'polypeptide(L)'
;MFTMPRLDEVILDRSQEISAHQAALDRARVMDDSYFRLYGQTLNYHEMITQHAESAGAEIAVAEWFGITNFNPSINSFKASPDVEVSKACIEVKHTRYINGALILQANQAMRPNDVCVLVVGKSPVYRLVGWMPAAMALVPKYKHPRQESYWVPQPYLFEMRYLRKSSYGS
;
A
#
# COMPACT_ATOMS: atom_id res chain seq x y z
N MET A 1 21.78 15.52 16.24
CA MET A 1 21.97 15.46 14.79
C MET A 1 20.58 15.34 14.13
N PHE A 2 20.07 16.42 13.57
CA PHE A 2 18.80 16.40 12.84
C PHE A 2 19.06 15.71 11.51
N THR A 3 18.65 14.45 11.39
CA THR A 3 18.54 13.80 10.08
C THR A 3 17.37 14.46 9.36
N MET A 4 17.66 15.15 8.25
CA MET A 4 16.60 15.61 7.36
C MET A 4 15.73 14.42 7.00
N PRO A 5 14.37 14.53 7.05
CA PRO A 5 13.51 13.48 6.56
C PRO A 5 13.90 13.16 5.12
N ARG A 6 14.03 11.88 4.79
CA ARG A 6 14.25 11.45 3.41
C ARG A 6 13.07 11.94 2.59
N LEU A 7 13.31 12.37 1.35
CA LEU A 7 12.29 12.95 0.44
C LEU A 7 11.03 12.10 0.27
N ASP A 8 11.08 10.83 0.66
CA ASP A 8 10.01 9.84 0.51
C ASP A 8 9.51 9.29 1.86
N GLU A 9 9.78 10.01 2.95
CA GLU A 9 9.27 9.70 4.28
C GLU A 9 8.09 10.60 4.62
N VAL A 10 7.01 9.99 5.10
CA VAL A 10 5.80 10.67 5.54
C VAL A 10 5.57 10.31 7.00
N ILE A 11 5.34 11.33 7.82
CA ILE A 11 4.99 11.18 9.23
C ILE A 11 3.54 11.62 9.39
N LEU A 12 2.66 10.68 9.72
CA LEU A 12 1.26 10.97 9.97
C LEU A 12 1.09 11.80 11.24
N ASP A 13 0.21 12.77 11.18
CA ASP A 13 -0.25 13.45 12.37
C ASP A 13 -1.30 12.61 13.12
N ARG A 14 -1.67 13.06 14.31
CA ARG A 14 -2.63 12.34 15.15
C ARG A 14 -4.00 12.17 14.49
N SER A 15 -4.46 13.15 13.74
CA SER A 15 -5.73 13.08 13.00
C SER A 15 -5.69 12.01 11.92
N GLN A 16 -4.59 11.93 11.21
CA GLN A 16 -4.36 10.90 10.18
C GLN A 16 -4.28 9.50 10.79
N GLU A 17 -3.61 9.34 11.94
CA GLU A 17 -3.59 8.05 12.65
C GLU A 17 -4.99 7.63 13.11
N ILE A 18 -5.79 8.55 13.63
CA ILE A 18 -7.19 8.29 14.01
C ILE A 18 -8.00 7.85 12.78
N SER A 19 -7.83 8.53 11.65
CA SER A 19 -8.49 8.18 10.39
C SER A 19 -8.11 6.77 9.92
N ALA A 20 -6.85 6.39 10.04
CA ALA A 20 -6.39 5.04 9.71
C ALA A 20 -7.04 3.97 10.59
N HIS A 21 -7.16 4.22 11.89
CA HIS A 21 -7.84 3.31 12.81
C HIS A 21 -9.33 3.22 12.55
N GLN A 22 -9.99 4.33 12.23
CA GLN A 22 -11.41 4.31 11.86
C GLN A 22 -11.64 3.47 10.59
N ALA A 23 -10.80 3.64 9.58
CA ALA A 23 -10.83 2.83 8.37
C ALA A 23 -10.65 1.33 8.67
N ALA A 24 -9.75 0.99 9.60
CA ALA A 24 -9.54 -0.38 10.02
C ALA A 24 -10.78 -1.00 10.68
N LEU A 25 -11.46 -0.25 11.55
CA LEU A 25 -12.71 -0.68 12.18
C LEU A 25 -13.83 -0.89 11.14
N ASP A 26 -13.94 0.03 10.19
CA ASP A 26 -14.95 -0.07 9.13
C ASP A 26 -14.70 -1.28 8.22
N ARG A 27 -13.45 -1.54 7.87
CA ARG A 27 -13.03 -2.73 7.12
C ARG A 27 -13.33 -4.02 7.88
N ALA A 28 -13.03 -4.07 9.16
CA ALA A 28 -13.24 -5.23 10.00
C ALA A 28 -14.72 -5.61 10.15
N ARG A 29 -15.62 -4.64 10.12
CA ARG A 29 -17.08 -4.89 10.23
C ARG A 29 -17.67 -5.61 9.02
N VAL A 30 -17.05 -5.47 7.84
CA VAL A 30 -17.54 -6.07 6.60
C VAL A 30 -16.76 -7.32 6.18
N MET A 31 -15.65 -7.61 6.84
CA MET A 31 -14.90 -8.84 6.63
C MET A 31 -15.52 -9.99 7.40
N ASP A 32 -15.74 -11.10 6.72
CA ASP A 32 -16.11 -12.34 7.36
C ASP A 32 -14.87 -13.18 7.73
N ASP A 33 -15.09 -14.20 8.55
CA ASP A 33 -14.01 -15.09 9.01
C ASP A 33 -13.32 -15.86 7.86
N SER A 34 -13.95 -15.96 6.69
CA SER A 34 -13.39 -16.67 5.54
C SER A 34 -12.17 -15.97 4.95
N TYR A 35 -12.12 -14.63 5.02
CA TYR A 35 -10.99 -13.84 4.56
C TYR A 35 -9.70 -14.21 5.29
N PHE A 36 -9.76 -14.48 6.59
CA PHE A 36 -8.59 -14.82 7.40
C PHE A 36 -8.05 -16.23 7.13
N ARG A 37 -8.91 -17.14 6.73
CA ARG A 37 -8.53 -18.51 6.37
C ARG A 37 -7.80 -18.59 5.03
N LEU A 38 -8.10 -17.67 4.11
CA LEU A 38 -7.49 -17.62 2.78
C LEU A 38 -5.99 -17.32 2.81
N TYR A 39 -5.51 -16.60 3.81
CA TYR A 39 -4.11 -16.21 3.93
C TYR A 39 -3.30 -17.07 4.91
N GLY A 40 -3.89 -18.16 5.44
CA GLY A 40 -3.21 -19.09 6.35
C GLY A 40 -2.76 -18.47 7.67
N GLN A 41 -3.22 -17.26 7.97
CA GLN A 41 -2.92 -16.54 9.20
C GLN A 41 -4.12 -16.56 10.12
N THR A 42 -3.94 -17.12 11.30
CA THR A 42 -4.93 -17.04 12.37
C THR A 42 -4.66 -15.78 13.18
N LEU A 43 -5.16 -14.64 12.71
CA LEU A 43 -5.08 -13.38 13.46
C LEU A 43 -6.25 -13.27 14.43
N ASN A 44 -5.98 -12.80 15.65
CA ASN A 44 -7.06 -12.35 16.52
C ASN A 44 -7.59 -10.99 16.04
N TYR A 45 -8.72 -10.57 16.62
CA TYR A 45 -9.38 -9.32 16.18
C TYR A 45 -8.49 -8.09 16.35
N HIS A 46 -7.71 -8.01 17.41
CA HIS A 46 -6.79 -6.90 17.65
C HIS A 46 -5.66 -6.85 16.61
N GLU A 47 -5.06 -8.00 16.31
CA GLU A 47 -4.01 -8.10 15.28
C GLU A 47 -4.54 -7.71 13.90
N MET A 48 -5.77 -8.11 13.59
CA MET A 48 -6.44 -7.75 12.37
C MET A 48 -6.68 -6.25 12.24
N ILE A 49 -7.23 -5.61 13.28
CA ILE A 49 -7.43 -4.16 13.30
C ILE A 49 -6.10 -3.44 13.14
N THR A 50 -5.05 -3.89 13.83
CA THR A 50 -3.71 -3.32 13.73
C THR A 50 -3.18 -3.42 12.29
N GLN A 51 -3.30 -4.57 11.66
CA GLN A 51 -2.86 -4.77 10.29
C GLN A 51 -3.60 -3.87 9.29
N HIS A 52 -4.92 -3.73 9.44
CA HIS A 52 -5.71 -2.83 8.60
C HIS A 52 -5.42 -1.36 8.87
N ALA A 53 -5.16 -0.97 10.11
CA ALA A 53 -4.78 0.40 10.45
C ALA A 53 -3.42 0.77 9.84
N GLU A 54 -2.45 -0.13 9.87
CA GLU A 54 -1.15 0.07 9.23
C GLU A 54 -1.29 0.20 7.70
N SER A 55 -2.12 -0.63 7.07
CA SER A 55 -2.39 -0.55 5.64
C SER A 55 -3.07 0.78 5.28
N ALA A 56 -4.10 1.17 6.02
CA ALA A 56 -4.79 2.45 5.81
C ALA A 56 -3.86 3.65 6.04
N GLY A 57 -2.98 3.57 7.04
CA GLY A 57 -1.94 4.57 7.27
C GLY A 57 -0.99 4.72 6.10
N ALA A 58 -0.60 3.61 5.47
CA ALA A 58 0.23 3.63 4.27
C ALA A 58 -0.50 4.28 3.07
N GLU A 59 -1.80 4.04 2.90
CA GLU A 59 -2.61 4.70 1.87
C GLU A 59 -2.67 6.22 2.10
N ILE A 60 -2.86 6.67 3.36
CA ILE A 60 -2.81 8.09 3.74
C ILE A 60 -1.43 8.68 3.43
N ALA A 61 -0.35 7.96 3.74
CA ALA A 61 1.01 8.42 3.48
C ALA A 61 1.27 8.61 1.97
N VAL A 62 0.76 7.71 1.13
CA VAL A 62 0.86 7.86 -0.33
C VAL A 62 0.04 9.06 -0.81
N ALA A 63 -1.19 9.23 -0.32
CA ALA A 63 -2.02 10.39 -0.65
C ALA A 63 -1.35 11.71 -0.25
N GLU A 64 -0.79 11.77 0.95
CA GLU A 64 -0.03 12.92 1.46
C GLU A 64 1.18 13.23 0.58
N TRP A 65 1.93 12.21 0.18
CA TRP A 65 3.09 12.37 -0.71
C TRP A 65 2.70 13.00 -2.06
N PHE A 66 1.50 12.69 -2.58
CA PHE A 66 0.96 13.33 -3.79
C PHE A 66 0.32 14.68 -3.52
N GLY A 67 0.21 15.14 -2.29
CA GLY A 67 -0.44 16.39 -1.92
C GLY A 67 -1.97 16.32 -1.96
N ILE A 68 -2.55 15.13 -1.86
CA ILE A 68 -4.00 14.94 -1.79
C ILE A 68 -4.46 15.26 -0.36
N THR A 69 -5.29 16.29 -0.23
CA THR A 69 -5.91 16.69 1.04
C THR A 69 -7.23 15.97 1.26
N ASN A 70 -7.59 15.77 2.53
CA ASN A 70 -8.86 15.14 2.92
C ASN A 70 -9.06 13.72 2.37
N PHE A 71 -7.97 12.97 2.21
CA PHE A 71 -8.04 11.58 1.79
C PHE A 71 -8.68 10.71 2.88
N ASN A 72 -9.65 9.89 2.48
CA ASN A 72 -10.31 8.95 3.38
C ASN A 72 -10.16 7.50 2.88
N PRO A 73 -9.31 6.70 3.51
CA PRO A 73 -9.05 5.32 3.07
C PRO A 73 -10.26 4.39 3.25
N SER A 74 -11.22 4.71 4.12
CA SER A 74 -12.40 3.86 4.36
C SER A 74 -13.33 3.76 3.14
N ILE A 75 -13.34 4.76 2.25
CA ILE A 75 -14.19 4.79 1.05
C ILE A 75 -13.75 3.74 0.03
N ASN A 76 -12.47 3.39 0.01
CA ASN A 76 -11.86 2.53 -1.00
C ASN A 76 -11.79 1.05 -0.59
N SER A 77 -12.39 0.67 0.53
CA SER A 77 -12.32 -0.70 1.02
C SER A 77 -13.14 -1.66 0.16
N PHE A 78 -12.56 -2.79 -0.24
CA PHE A 78 -13.23 -4.01 -0.77
C PHE A 78 -13.78 -4.01 -2.19
N LYS A 79 -13.56 -3.01 -3.01
CA LYS A 79 -14.05 -3.03 -4.38
C LYS A 79 -12.92 -2.82 -5.38
N ALA A 80 -13.21 -3.03 -6.64
CA ALA A 80 -12.32 -2.79 -7.78
C ALA A 80 -11.82 -1.33 -7.90
N SER A 81 -11.95 -0.54 -6.84
CA SER A 81 -11.45 0.83 -6.74
C SER A 81 -9.99 0.84 -6.33
N PRO A 82 -9.15 1.71 -6.89
CA PRO A 82 -7.77 1.87 -6.47
C PRO A 82 -7.69 2.40 -5.03
N ASP A 83 -6.58 2.13 -4.35
CA ASP A 83 -6.33 2.66 -3.01
C ASP A 83 -6.19 4.17 -3.03
N VAL A 84 -5.48 4.71 -4.03
CA VAL A 84 -5.32 6.15 -4.26
C VAL A 84 -5.45 6.45 -5.76
N GLU A 85 -6.22 7.46 -6.11
CA GLU A 85 -6.34 7.96 -7.49
C GLU A 85 -5.55 9.25 -7.66
N VAL A 86 -4.70 9.29 -8.68
CA VAL A 86 -3.92 10.49 -9.05
C VAL A 86 -4.01 10.69 -10.56
N SER A 87 -4.63 11.79 -10.99
CA SER A 87 -4.82 12.10 -12.42
C SER A 87 -5.39 10.91 -13.19
N LYS A 88 -4.58 10.23 -13.98
CA LYS A 88 -4.95 9.08 -14.80
C LYS A 88 -4.49 7.75 -14.22
N ALA A 89 -3.75 7.76 -13.12
CA ALA A 89 -3.20 6.56 -12.51
C ALA A 89 -4.03 6.08 -11.34
N CYS A 90 -4.18 4.79 -11.28
CA CYS A 90 -4.74 4.07 -10.14
C CYS A 90 -3.58 3.51 -9.32
N ILE A 91 -3.39 4.01 -8.11
CA ILE A 91 -2.31 3.58 -7.24
C ILE A 91 -2.81 2.47 -6.33
N GLU A 92 -2.18 1.33 -6.41
CA GLU A 92 -2.31 0.21 -5.48
C GLU A 92 -1.19 0.30 -4.45
N VAL A 93 -1.54 0.46 -3.20
CA VAL A 93 -0.58 0.61 -2.09
C VAL A 93 -0.34 -0.75 -1.45
N LYS A 94 0.92 -1.17 -1.40
CA LYS A 94 1.35 -2.37 -0.69
C LYS A 94 2.22 -1.99 0.49
N HIS A 95 1.80 -2.42 1.66
CA HIS A 95 2.48 -2.10 2.91
C HIS A 95 3.14 -3.34 3.53
N THR A 96 4.30 -3.12 4.11
CA THR A 96 4.94 -4.07 5.02
C THR A 96 5.69 -3.33 6.13
N ARG A 97 5.63 -3.84 7.34
CA ARG A 97 6.44 -3.32 8.45
C ARG A 97 7.94 -3.65 8.35
N TYR A 98 8.30 -4.59 7.49
CA TYR A 98 9.68 -5.01 7.30
C TYR A 98 10.40 -4.06 6.35
N ILE A 99 11.49 -3.43 6.83
CA ILE A 99 12.26 -2.43 6.07
C ILE A 99 12.77 -3.00 4.73
N ASN A 100 13.13 -4.28 4.70
CA ASN A 100 13.63 -4.96 3.49
C ASN A 100 12.55 -5.80 2.79
N GLY A 101 11.28 -5.60 3.12
CA GLY A 101 10.17 -6.33 2.52
C GLY A 101 10.05 -6.06 1.02
N ALA A 102 9.56 -7.03 0.26
CA ALA A 102 9.31 -6.92 -1.17
C ALA A 102 7.90 -6.36 -1.45
N LEU A 103 7.72 -5.82 -2.65
CA LEU A 103 6.39 -5.56 -3.20
C LEU A 103 5.75 -6.91 -3.57
N ILE A 104 4.66 -7.25 -2.90
CA ILE A 104 3.96 -8.53 -3.11
C ILE A 104 2.59 -8.27 -3.72
N LEU A 105 2.33 -8.89 -4.87
CA LEU A 105 1.05 -8.86 -5.56
C LEU A 105 0.47 -10.27 -5.62
N GLN A 106 -0.82 -10.41 -5.28
CA GLN A 106 -1.52 -11.68 -5.41
C GLN A 106 -1.84 -11.95 -6.88
N ALA A 107 -1.70 -13.19 -7.34
CA ALA A 107 -1.94 -13.56 -8.74
C ALA A 107 -3.41 -13.39 -9.16
N ASN A 108 -4.34 -13.49 -8.22
CA ASN A 108 -5.78 -13.32 -8.45
C ASN A 108 -6.25 -11.87 -8.30
N GLN A 109 -5.37 -10.95 -7.98
CA GLN A 109 -5.72 -9.54 -7.86
C GLN A 109 -6.04 -8.96 -9.23
N ALA A 110 -7.25 -8.45 -9.40
CA ALA A 110 -7.63 -7.76 -10.63
C ALA A 110 -6.87 -6.44 -10.76
N MET A 111 -5.96 -6.38 -11.73
CA MET A 111 -5.17 -5.19 -12.04
C MET A 111 -5.60 -4.61 -13.38
N ARG A 112 -5.66 -3.28 -13.45
CA ARG A 112 -5.99 -2.54 -14.66
C ARG A 112 -4.71 -2.14 -15.40
N PRO A 113 -4.75 -1.87 -16.72
CA PRO A 113 -3.56 -1.49 -17.49
C PRO A 113 -2.82 -0.27 -16.95
N ASN A 114 -3.54 0.67 -16.32
CA ASN A 114 -2.98 1.90 -15.76
C ASN A 114 -2.69 1.82 -14.26
N ASP A 115 -2.78 0.63 -13.69
CA ASP A 115 -2.49 0.45 -12.27
C ASP A 115 -0.97 0.53 -12.01
N VAL A 116 -0.63 1.28 -10.97
CA VAL A 116 0.73 1.44 -10.47
C VAL A 116 0.78 0.94 -9.05
N CYS A 117 1.76 0.13 -8.73
CA CYS A 117 1.95 -0.39 -7.39
C CYS A 117 3.04 0.43 -6.67
N VAL A 118 2.76 0.87 -5.46
CA VAL A 118 3.71 1.57 -4.58
C VAL A 118 3.97 0.72 -3.35
N LEU A 119 5.24 0.48 -3.06
CA LEU A 119 5.67 -0.19 -1.84
C LEU A 119 5.93 0.83 -0.75
N VAL A 120 5.24 0.67 0.37
CA VAL A 120 5.44 1.46 1.59
C VAL A 120 5.94 0.55 2.69
N VAL A 121 6.98 0.96 3.39
CA VAL A 121 7.53 0.25 4.55
C VAL A 121 7.43 1.11 5.81
N GLY A 122 7.41 0.46 6.95
CA GLY A 122 7.37 1.12 8.24
C GLY A 122 6.11 0.80 9.04
N LYS A 123 5.90 1.55 10.07
CA LYS A 123 4.73 1.45 10.95
C LYS A 123 4.33 2.83 11.45
N SER A 124 3.05 3.00 11.75
CA SER A 124 2.52 4.26 12.25
C SER A 124 3.37 4.85 13.39
N PRO A 125 3.62 6.15 13.37
CA PRO A 125 3.19 7.15 12.38
C PRO A 125 4.16 7.34 11.20
N VAL A 126 5.28 6.59 11.15
CA VAL A 126 6.38 6.82 10.20
C VAL A 126 6.34 5.82 9.05
N TYR A 127 6.07 6.31 7.86
CA TYR A 127 6.03 5.52 6.63
C TYR A 127 7.06 6.02 5.61
N ARG A 128 7.70 5.09 4.92
CA ARG A 128 8.62 5.39 3.83
C ARG A 128 8.09 4.76 2.54
N LEU A 129 7.90 5.59 1.52
CA LEU A 129 7.59 5.13 0.17
C LEU A 129 8.88 4.67 -0.49
N VAL A 130 9.06 3.38 -0.65
CA VAL A 130 10.33 2.77 -1.11
C VAL A 130 10.52 2.94 -2.61
N GLY A 131 9.44 2.74 -3.36
CA GLY A 131 9.47 2.79 -4.81
C GLY A 131 8.17 2.30 -5.40
N TRP A 132 8.13 2.29 -6.72
CA TRP A 132 6.93 1.96 -7.48
C TRP A 132 7.24 1.12 -8.72
N MET A 133 6.22 0.48 -9.25
CA MET A 133 6.29 -0.24 -10.53
C MET A 133 4.91 -0.32 -11.17
N PRO A 134 4.79 -0.15 -12.49
CA PRO A 134 3.54 -0.48 -13.18
C PRO A 134 3.16 -1.94 -12.95
N ALA A 135 1.88 -2.20 -12.70
CA ALA A 135 1.40 -3.56 -12.46
C ALA A 135 1.78 -4.54 -13.58
N ALA A 136 1.70 -4.09 -14.82
CA ALA A 136 2.09 -4.89 -15.99
C ALA A 136 3.55 -5.34 -15.97
N MET A 137 4.45 -4.58 -15.32
CA MET A 137 5.86 -4.94 -15.17
C MET A 137 6.12 -5.84 -13.96
N ALA A 138 5.27 -5.76 -12.94
CA ALA A 138 5.38 -6.56 -11.73
C ALA A 138 4.82 -7.98 -11.91
N LEU A 139 3.74 -8.12 -12.68
CA LEU A 139 3.03 -9.40 -12.90
C LEU A 139 3.66 -10.20 -14.04
N VAL A 140 4.95 -10.41 -14.00
CA VAL A 140 5.72 -11.17 -15.01
C VAL A 140 6.37 -12.41 -14.38
N PRO A 141 6.65 -13.47 -15.17
CA PRO A 141 7.20 -14.72 -14.65
C PRO A 141 8.48 -14.56 -13.83
N LYS A 142 9.29 -13.55 -14.12
CA LYS A 142 10.51 -13.22 -13.38
C LYS A 142 10.28 -13.04 -11.88
N TYR A 143 9.14 -12.49 -11.50
CA TYR A 143 8.80 -12.17 -10.11
C TYR A 143 7.85 -13.18 -9.48
N LYS A 144 7.38 -14.19 -10.22
CA LYS A 144 6.48 -15.20 -9.68
C LYS A 144 7.15 -15.98 -8.55
N HIS A 145 6.49 -16.06 -7.40
CA HIS A 145 6.99 -16.85 -6.27
C HIS A 145 6.86 -18.34 -6.57
N PRO A 146 7.90 -19.18 -6.27
CA PRO A 146 7.90 -20.59 -6.66
C PRO A 146 6.88 -21.46 -5.91
N ARG A 147 6.39 -21.02 -4.77
CA ARG A 147 5.52 -21.82 -3.89
C ARG A 147 4.18 -21.15 -3.57
N GLN A 148 3.96 -19.93 -4.03
CA GLN A 148 2.76 -19.15 -3.73
C GLN A 148 2.19 -18.53 -4.99
N GLU A 149 0.89 -18.37 -5.04
CA GLU A 149 0.20 -17.68 -6.14
C GLU A 149 0.34 -16.15 -5.96
N SER A 150 1.60 -15.69 -6.01
CA SER A 150 1.95 -14.29 -5.82
C SER A 150 3.22 -13.93 -6.60
N TYR A 151 3.40 -12.63 -6.80
CA TYR A 151 4.58 -12.03 -7.44
C TYR A 151 5.32 -11.18 -6.43
N TRP A 152 6.61 -11.35 -6.32
CA TRP A 152 7.48 -10.69 -5.35
C TRP A 152 8.54 -9.87 -6.07
N VAL A 153 8.42 -8.54 -6.00
CA VAL A 153 9.39 -7.62 -6.60
C VAL A 153 10.30 -7.09 -5.50
N PRO A 154 11.59 -7.47 -5.51
CA PRO A 154 12.56 -6.93 -4.54
C PRO A 154 12.76 -5.43 -4.72
N GLN A 155 13.02 -4.71 -3.62
CA GLN A 155 13.19 -3.27 -3.62
C GLN A 155 14.17 -2.72 -4.67
N PRO A 156 15.34 -3.36 -4.94
CA PRO A 156 16.28 -2.85 -5.95
C PRO A 156 15.73 -2.76 -7.38
N TYR A 157 14.63 -3.45 -7.66
CA TYR A 157 14.00 -3.42 -8.99
C TYR A 157 12.86 -2.40 -9.10
N LEU A 158 12.49 -1.75 -7.99
CA LEU A 158 11.47 -0.71 -8.00
C LEU A 158 12.08 0.62 -8.52
N PHE A 159 11.25 1.37 -9.23
CA PHE A 159 11.61 2.73 -9.62
C PHE A 159 11.54 3.66 -8.40
N GLU A 160 12.44 4.65 -8.33
CA GLU A 160 12.41 5.65 -7.27
C GLU A 160 11.16 6.53 -7.37
N MET A 161 10.58 6.89 -6.24
CA MET A 161 9.34 7.67 -6.17
C MET A 161 9.39 8.99 -6.95
N ARG A 162 10.54 9.66 -6.98
CA ARG A 162 10.72 10.93 -7.74
C ARG A 162 10.36 10.79 -9.23
N TYR A 163 10.53 9.61 -9.82
CA TYR A 163 10.19 9.38 -11.22
C TYR A 163 8.70 9.15 -11.45
N LEU A 164 7.95 8.75 -10.42
CA LEU A 164 6.51 8.58 -10.55
C LEU A 164 5.82 9.92 -10.88
N ARG A 165 6.19 11.00 -10.20
CA ARG A 165 5.65 12.35 -10.50
C ARG A 165 5.98 12.85 -11.91
N LYS A 166 7.14 12.44 -12.44
CA LYS A 166 7.60 12.83 -13.79
C LYS A 166 7.08 11.90 -14.89
N SER A 167 6.49 10.79 -14.52
CA SER A 167 5.95 9.80 -15.47
C SER A 167 4.57 10.23 -15.97
N SER A 168 4.11 9.56 -17.04
CA SER A 168 2.74 9.71 -17.53
C SER A 168 1.67 9.27 -16.52
N TYR A 169 2.06 8.56 -15.47
CA TYR A 169 1.18 8.12 -14.39
C TYR A 169 0.96 9.21 -13.33
N GLY A 170 1.93 10.08 -13.10
CA GLY A 170 1.88 11.11 -12.05
C GLY A 170 1.56 12.52 -12.53
N SER A 171 1.40 12.70 -13.84
CA SER A 171 1.11 14.00 -14.46
C SER A 171 -0.37 14.19 -14.77
#